data_70a94994619b04738a9969f8ccd3cf24
#
_entry.id   70a94994619b04738a9969f8ccd3cf24
#
_cell.length_a   1.000
_cell.length_b   1.000
_cell.length_c   1.000
_cell.angle_alpha   90.00
_cell.angle_beta   90.00
_cell.angle_gamma   90.00
#
_symmetry.space_group_name_H-M   'P 1'
#
loop_
_entity.id
_entity.type
_entity.pdbx_description
1 polymer ?
#
loop_
_entity_poly.entity_id
_entity_poly.type
_entity_poly.pdbx_seq_one_letter_code
_entity_poly.pdbx_strand_id
1 'polypeptide(L)'
;LAAKGQTDAKYEQRIDRMKQQLQYTGDNHAMRSKLLNEIMEAYLYYQFDSALVYVNKCYDDAEANHDTRAATSVLLYKARLLANGGFYNNAEDILKSIDFNKLPDNRLRYDYAITAYWTYVYWSAFTMDNTFSERIDSLRSHYLDIAIRYEKSDSPNWYYLMGERAYFMGEKPTKELEWYNKALKRCGTYGRLYSQTTFAIAR
;
A
#
# COMPACT_ATOMS: atom_id res chain seq x y z
N LEU A 1 -14.00 -22.68 13.04
CA LEU A 1 -13.77 -21.71 14.12
C LEU A 1 -12.53 -22.04 14.97
N ALA A 2 -12.33 -23.30 15.41
CA ALA A 2 -11.16 -23.68 16.23
C ALA A 2 -9.80 -23.47 15.53
N ALA A 3 -9.69 -23.79 14.23
CA ALA A 3 -8.47 -23.61 13.45
C ALA A 3 -8.10 -22.11 13.30
N LYS A 4 -9.10 -21.23 13.18
CA LYS A 4 -8.86 -19.77 13.13
C LYS A 4 -8.29 -19.27 14.45
N GLY A 5 -8.87 -19.65 15.58
CA GLY A 5 -8.38 -19.23 16.91
C GLY A 5 -6.95 -19.69 17.22
N GLN A 6 -6.53 -20.87 16.74
CA GLN A 6 -5.14 -21.34 16.88
C GLN A 6 -4.17 -20.54 16.01
N THR A 7 -4.60 -20.14 14.81
CA THR A 7 -3.78 -19.32 13.91
C THR A 7 -3.61 -17.93 14.50
N ASP A 8 -4.67 -17.33 15.00
CA ASP A 8 -4.66 -16.01 15.62
C ASP A 8 -3.76 -16.00 16.88
N ALA A 9 -3.84 -17.02 17.74
CA ALA A 9 -3.00 -17.13 18.91
C ALA A 9 -1.50 -17.23 18.59
N LYS A 10 -1.12 -18.00 17.56
CA LYS A 10 0.28 -18.10 17.08
C LYS A 10 0.76 -16.76 16.52
N TYR A 11 -0.12 -16.03 15.86
CA TYR A 11 0.18 -14.74 15.28
C TYR A 11 0.45 -13.70 16.38
N GLU A 12 -0.42 -13.63 17.38
CA GLU A 12 -0.23 -12.76 18.55
C GLU A 12 1.05 -13.12 19.34
N GLN A 13 1.34 -14.39 19.57
CA GLN A 13 2.58 -14.80 20.21
C GLN A 13 3.84 -14.36 19.46
N ARG A 14 3.77 -14.30 18.11
CA ARG A 14 4.88 -13.77 17.30
C ARG A 14 5.04 -12.28 17.54
N ILE A 15 3.95 -11.54 17.51
CA ILE A 15 3.96 -10.09 17.75
C ILE A 15 4.47 -9.78 19.14
N ASP A 16 4.02 -10.50 20.16
CA ASP A 16 4.46 -10.29 21.54
C ASP A 16 5.94 -10.56 21.73
N ARG A 17 6.49 -11.57 21.05
CA ARG A 17 7.95 -11.79 21.05
C ARG A 17 8.72 -10.62 20.45
N MET A 18 8.24 -10.06 19.33
CA MET A 18 8.85 -8.88 18.72
C MET A 18 8.76 -7.65 19.64
N LYS A 19 7.63 -7.46 20.33
CA LYS A 19 7.47 -6.38 21.32
C LYS A 19 8.43 -6.54 22.49
N GLN A 20 8.62 -7.76 23.00
CA GLN A 20 9.61 -8.03 24.04
C GLN A 20 11.04 -7.73 23.55
N GLN A 21 11.40 -8.18 22.35
CA GLN A 21 12.71 -7.87 21.77
C GLN A 21 12.93 -6.35 21.62
N LEU A 22 11.89 -5.60 21.24
CA LEU A 22 11.96 -4.16 21.10
C LEU A 22 12.35 -3.46 22.41
N GLN A 23 11.95 -3.98 23.57
CA GLN A 23 12.32 -3.43 24.89
C GLN A 23 13.83 -3.56 25.18
N TYR A 24 14.51 -4.50 24.57
CA TYR A 24 15.93 -4.77 24.79
C TYR A 24 16.85 -4.22 23.68
N THR A 25 16.32 -3.39 22.77
CA THR A 25 17.15 -2.83 21.69
C THR A 25 18.14 -1.77 22.16
N GLY A 26 17.89 -1.12 23.32
CA GLY A 26 18.76 -0.05 23.83
C GLY A 26 19.05 1.00 22.75
N ASP A 27 20.32 1.33 22.57
CA ASP A 27 20.81 2.30 21.57
C ASP A 27 20.99 1.70 20.17
N ASN A 28 20.59 0.44 19.95
CA ASN A 28 20.66 -0.18 18.62
C ASN A 28 19.49 0.29 17.74
N HIS A 29 19.64 1.49 17.15
CA HIS A 29 18.64 2.10 16.30
C HIS A 29 18.24 1.21 15.11
N ALA A 30 19.19 0.55 14.45
CA ALA A 30 18.90 -0.31 13.30
C ALA A 30 17.99 -1.50 13.68
N MET A 31 18.26 -2.14 14.81
CA MET A 31 17.44 -3.23 15.32
C MET A 31 16.05 -2.74 15.78
N ARG A 32 16.00 -1.57 16.42
CA ARG A 32 14.77 -0.93 16.85
C ARG A 32 13.87 -0.61 15.66
N SER A 33 14.37 0.10 14.65
CA SER A 33 13.61 0.43 13.43
C SER A 33 13.13 -0.80 12.70
N LYS A 34 13.96 -1.84 12.59
CA LYS A 34 13.58 -3.11 11.99
C LYS A 34 12.40 -3.77 12.72
N LEU A 35 12.47 -3.90 14.06
CA LEU A 35 11.41 -4.50 14.85
C LEU A 35 10.10 -3.68 14.81
N LEU A 36 10.18 -2.35 14.87
CA LEU A 36 9.02 -1.48 14.72
C LEU A 36 8.31 -1.71 13.38
N ASN A 37 9.06 -1.79 12.27
CA ASN A 37 8.51 -2.06 10.96
C ASN A 37 7.88 -3.46 10.88
N GLU A 38 8.54 -4.50 11.41
CA GLU A 38 8.00 -5.87 11.43
C GLU A 38 6.68 -5.97 12.23
N ILE A 39 6.58 -5.27 13.37
CA ILE A 39 5.35 -5.22 14.17
C ILE A 39 4.25 -4.43 13.44
N MET A 40 4.59 -3.30 12.84
CA MET A 40 3.68 -2.50 12.02
C MET A 40 3.09 -3.34 10.88
N GLU A 41 3.93 -4.03 10.11
CA GLU A 41 3.49 -4.90 9.02
C GLU A 41 2.62 -6.06 9.51
N ALA A 42 2.94 -6.63 10.67
CA ALA A 42 2.14 -7.68 11.27
C ALA A 42 0.72 -7.21 11.59
N TYR A 43 0.54 -5.99 12.09
CA TYR A 43 -0.79 -5.45 12.38
C TYR A 43 -1.55 -4.92 11.16
N LEU A 44 -0.89 -4.61 10.05
CA LEU A 44 -1.47 -3.88 8.92
C LEU A 44 -2.78 -4.48 8.37
N TYR A 45 -2.91 -5.81 8.39
CA TYR A 45 -4.08 -6.53 7.89
C TYR A 45 -4.85 -7.27 8.98
N TYR A 46 -4.51 -7.02 10.24
CA TYR A 46 -5.05 -7.77 11.37
C TYR A 46 -5.81 -6.88 12.36
N GLN A 47 -5.20 -5.77 12.80
CA GLN A 47 -5.80 -4.85 13.75
C GLN A 47 -5.46 -3.40 13.39
N PHE A 48 -6.45 -2.67 12.90
CA PHE A 48 -6.28 -1.29 12.43
C PHE A 48 -5.68 -0.36 13.50
N ASP A 49 -6.25 -0.35 14.71
CA ASP A 49 -5.80 0.55 15.78
C ASP A 49 -4.35 0.26 16.20
N SER A 50 -4.00 -1.02 16.33
CA SER A 50 -2.63 -1.43 16.64
C SER A 50 -1.66 -1.06 15.51
N ALA A 51 -2.06 -1.26 14.24
CA ALA A 51 -1.28 -0.84 13.09
C ALA A 51 -1.02 0.66 13.12
N LEU A 52 -2.03 1.49 13.41
CA LEU A 52 -1.89 2.94 13.49
C LEU A 52 -0.93 3.38 14.59
N VAL A 53 -0.97 2.73 15.77
CA VAL A 53 -0.03 2.97 16.86
C VAL A 53 1.42 2.70 16.41
N TYR A 54 1.66 1.56 15.74
CA TYR A 54 3.02 1.21 15.31
C TYR A 54 3.50 2.01 14.10
N VAL A 55 2.61 2.42 13.21
CA VAL A 55 2.94 3.40 12.14
C VAL A 55 3.45 4.70 12.76
N ASN A 56 2.78 5.24 13.77
CA ASN A 56 3.24 6.46 14.44
C ASN A 56 4.60 6.24 15.12
N LYS A 57 4.82 5.12 15.81
CA LYS A 57 6.13 4.79 16.39
C LYS A 57 7.25 4.66 15.36
N CYS A 58 6.97 4.09 14.18
CA CYS A 58 7.92 4.02 13.08
C CYS A 58 8.26 5.42 12.55
N TYR A 59 7.25 6.30 12.46
CA TYR A 59 7.45 7.67 12.03
C TYR A 59 8.34 8.43 13.01
N ASP A 60 8.02 8.38 14.32
CA ASP A 60 8.79 9.02 15.37
C ASP A 60 10.24 8.52 15.41
N ASP A 61 10.45 7.23 15.21
CA ASP A 61 11.79 6.62 15.15
C ASP A 61 12.57 7.10 13.93
N ALA A 62 11.94 7.20 12.75
CA ALA A 62 12.56 7.72 11.54
C ALA A 62 12.93 9.22 11.67
N GLU A 63 12.05 10.03 12.25
CA GLU A 63 12.33 11.46 12.53
C GLU A 63 13.48 11.62 13.54
N ALA A 64 13.48 10.83 14.63
CA ALA A 64 14.55 10.88 15.62
C ALA A 64 15.93 10.51 15.03
N ASN A 65 15.96 9.65 14.02
CA ASN A 65 17.16 9.26 13.31
C ASN A 65 17.48 10.15 12.08
N HIS A 66 16.70 11.20 11.83
CA HIS A 66 16.80 12.06 10.65
C HIS A 66 16.74 11.30 9.32
N ASP A 67 16.07 10.14 9.28
CA ASP A 67 15.87 9.35 8.07
C ASP A 67 14.61 9.80 7.33
N THR A 68 14.75 10.87 6.55
CA THR A 68 13.67 11.44 5.74
C THR A 68 13.06 10.41 4.77
N ARG A 69 13.88 9.47 4.26
CA ARG A 69 13.40 8.43 3.36
C ARG A 69 12.48 7.45 4.08
N ALA A 70 12.91 6.98 5.25
CA ALA A 70 12.09 6.10 6.09
C ALA A 70 10.82 6.82 6.56
N ALA A 71 10.91 8.06 7.03
CA ALA A 71 9.76 8.86 7.44
C ALA A 71 8.73 8.99 6.31
N THR A 72 9.17 9.30 5.09
CA THR A 72 8.27 9.36 3.92
C THR A 72 7.63 8.00 3.63
N SER A 73 8.39 6.91 3.67
CA SER A 73 7.85 5.56 3.47
C SER A 73 6.76 5.24 4.50
N VAL A 74 6.96 5.61 5.76
CA VAL A 74 5.99 5.39 6.85
C VAL A 74 4.75 6.25 6.64
N LEU A 75 4.88 7.51 6.20
CA LEU A 75 3.72 8.35 5.84
C LEU A 75 2.87 7.72 4.72
N LEU A 76 3.49 7.13 3.70
CA LEU A 76 2.79 6.41 2.65
C LEU A 76 2.07 5.16 3.20
N TYR A 77 2.69 4.43 4.13
CA TYR A 77 2.03 3.34 4.84
C TYR A 77 0.81 3.83 5.62
N LYS A 78 0.93 4.96 6.34
CA LYS A 78 -0.15 5.58 7.09
C LYS A 78 -1.31 5.98 6.17
N ALA A 79 -1.03 6.63 5.05
CA ALA A 79 -2.04 7.00 4.07
C ALA A 79 -2.80 5.76 3.55
N ARG A 80 -2.08 4.69 3.21
CA ARG A 80 -2.68 3.43 2.76
C ARG A 80 -3.53 2.75 3.84
N LEU A 81 -3.07 2.75 5.09
CA LEU A 81 -3.82 2.22 6.23
C LEU A 81 -5.12 2.99 6.42
N LEU A 82 -5.06 4.32 6.41
CA LEU A 82 -6.22 5.19 6.54
C LEU A 82 -7.20 5.01 5.38
N ALA A 83 -6.72 4.93 4.14
CA ALA A 83 -7.56 4.67 2.97
C ALA A 83 -8.29 3.31 3.06
N ASN A 84 -7.60 2.26 3.52
CA ASN A 84 -8.21 0.96 3.75
C ASN A 84 -9.28 0.99 4.86
N GLY A 85 -9.13 1.88 5.85
CA GLY A 85 -10.09 2.12 6.92
C GLY A 85 -11.25 3.06 6.56
N GLY A 86 -11.28 3.62 5.32
CA GLY A 86 -12.31 4.57 4.90
C GLY A 86 -12.02 6.03 5.26
N PHE A 87 -10.86 6.33 5.83
CA PHE A 87 -10.45 7.69 6.22
C PHE A 87 -9.79 8.43 5.05
N TYR A 88 -10.51 8.58 3.93
CA TYR A 88 -9.96 9.04 2.66
C TYR A 88 -9.40 10.47 2.73
N ASN A 89 -10.10 11.39 3.39
CA ASN A 89 -9.63 12.77 3.56
C ASN A 89 -8.27 12.81 4.29
N ASN A 90 -8.14 12.04 5.38
CA ASN A 90 -6.89 11.96 6.13
C ASN A 90 -5.75 11.34 5.30
N ALA A 91 -6.06 10.34 4.47
CA ALA A 91 -5.09 9.77 3.55
C ALA A 91 -4.65 10.78 2.48
N GLU A 92 -5.59 11.54 1.90
CA GLU A 92 -5.31 12.60 0.93
C GLU A 92 -4.46 13.71 1.55
N ASP A 93 -4.74 14.13 2.78
CA ASP A 93 -3.98 15.16 3.49
C ASP A 93 -2.50 14.74 3.68
N ILE A 94 -2.27 13.47 4.03
CA ILE A 94 -0.90 12.94 4.10
C ILE A 94 -0.24 12.97 2.72
N LEU A 95 -0.92 12.52 1.68
CA LEU A 95 -0.38 12.54 0.32
C LEU A 95 -0.03 13.97 -0.13
N LYS A 96 -0.88 14.95 0.16
CA LYS A 96 -0.64 16.36 -0.14
C LYS A 96 0.53 16.97 0.66
N SER A 97 0.83 16.44 1.84
CA SER A 97 1.97 16.90 2.65
C SER A 97 3.32 16.47 2.08
N ILE A 98 3.35 15.48 1.19
CA ILE A 98 4.57 14.95 0.57
C ILE A 98 4.81 15.65 -0.77
N ASP A 99 5.93 16.39 -0.89
CA ASP A 99 6.33 16.96 -2.17
C ASP A 99 6.90 15.89 -3.09
N PHE A 100 6.09 15.44 -4.04
CA PHE A 100 6.44 14.41 -5.02
C PHE A 100 7.75 14.71 -5.77
N ASN A 101 8.02 15.98 -6.10
CA ASN A 101 9.19 16.36 -6.87
C ASN A 101 10.49 16.25 -6.06
N LYS A 102 10.41 16.28 -4.74
CA LYS A 102 11.55 16.11 -3.83
C LYS A 102 11.80 14.66 -3.43
N LEU A 103 11.00 13.72 -3.90
CA LEU A 103 11.23 12.31 -3.59
C LEU A 103 12.56 11.84 -4.19
N PRO A 104 13.43 11.19 -3.37
CA PRO A 104 14.84 10.98 -3.72
C PRO A 104 15.04 9.92 -4.82
N ASP A 105 14.14 8.97 -4.93
CA ASP A 105 14.30 7.83 -5.84
C ASP A 105 12.99 7.38 -6.51
N ASN A 106 13.14 6.59 -7.57
CA ASN A 106 12.01 6.09 -8.36
C ASN A 106 11.13 5.11 -7.56
N ARG A 107 11.68 4.43 -6.57
CA ARG A 107 10.91 3.52 -5.72
C ARG A 107 9.92 4.29 -4.85
N LEU A 108 10.35 5.36 -4.19
CA LEU A 108 9.44 6.22 -3.42
C LEU A 108 8.41 6.93 -4.30
N ARG A 109 8.79 7.34 -5.53
CA ARG A 109 7.83 7.90 -6.50
C ARG A 109 6.77 6.88 -6.90
N TYR A 110 7.17 5.65 -7.13
CA TYR A 110 6.23 4.55 -7.35
C TYR A 110 5.33 4.31 -6.13
N ASP A 111 5.92 4.20 -4.93
CA ASP A 111 5.18 3.93 -3.70
C ASP A 111 4.17 5.06 -3.38
N TYR A 112 4.53 6.32 -3.66
CA TYR A 112 3.61 7.46 -3.59
C TYR A 112 2.45 7.29 -4.59
N ALA A 113 2.78 7.10 -5.85
CA ALA A 113 1.78 7.04 -6.93
C ALA A 113 0.81 5.86 -6.74
N ILE A 114 1.32 4.68 -6.37
CA ILE A 114 0.47 3.51 -6.13
C ILE A 114 -0.39 3.66 -4.88
N THR A 115 0.10 4.35 -3.84
CA THR A 115 -0.68 4.66 -2.64
C THR A 115 -1.81 5.64 -2.98
N ALA A 116 -1.52 6.70 -3.72
CA ALA A 116 -2.53 7.65 -4.17
C ALA A 116 -3.57 6.99 -5.09
N TYR A 117 -3.13 6.20 -6.07
CA TYR A 117 -4.02 5.43 -6.95
C TYR A 117 -5.03 4.60 -6.15
N TRP A 118 -4.56 3.76 -5.22
CA TRP A 118 -5.45 2.92 -4.42
C TRP A 118 -6.34 3.72 -3.47
N THR A 119 -5.86 4.83 -2.93
CA THR A 119 -6.69 5.74 -2.12
C THR A 119 -7.91 6.22 -2.92
N TYR A 120 -7.70 6.65 -4.15
CA TYR A 120 -8.79 7.12 -5.00
C TYR A 120 -9.64 5.98 -5.57
N VAL A 121 -9.09 4.79 -5.80
CA VAL A 121 -9.88 3.60 -6.15
C VAL A 121 -10.87 3.24 -5.04
N TYR A 122 -10.40 3.19 -3.78
CA TYR A 122 -11.30 2.90 -2.65
C TYR A 122 -12.31 4.01 -2.43
N TRP A 123 -11.89 5.26 -2.56
CA TRP A 123 -12.79 6.41 -2.38
C TRP A 123 -13.89 6.43 -3.43
N SER A 124 -13.59 6.15 -4.70
CA SER A 124 -14.57 6.12 -5.79
C SER A 124 -15.70 5.12 -5.55
N ALA A 125 -15.42 4.02 -4.86
CA ALA A 125 -16.44 3.00 -4.55
C ALA A 125 -17.53 3.48 -3.58
N PHE A 126 -17.30 4.59 -2.86
CA PHE A 126 -18.22 5.15 -1.86
C PHE A 126 -18.79 6.52 -2.29
N THR A 127 -18.48 6.98 -3.49
CA THR A 127 -18.89 8.30 -3.97
C THR A 127 -20.10 8.18 -4.90
N MET A 128 -21.20 8.86 -4.56
CA MET A 128 -22.42 8.89 -5.36
C MET A 128 -22.66 10.24 -6.07
N ASP A 129 -21.88 11.27 -5.72
CA ASP A 129 -21.96 12.59 -6.34
C ASP A 129 -21.17 12.63 -7.66
N ASN A 130 -21.81 12.99 -8.76
CA ASN A 130 -21.21 12.97 -10.10
C ASN A 130 -19.99 13.90 -10.22
N THR A 131 -20.09 15.13 -9.67
CA THR A 131 -19.00 16.12 -9.78
C THR A 131 -17.77 15.69 -9.01
N PHE A 132 -17.98 15.11 -7.84
CA PHE A 132 -16.92 14.58 -7.02
C PHE A 132 -16.30 13.31 -7.64
N SER A 133 -17.13 12.45 -8.25
CA SER A 133 -16.69 11.26 -8.99
C SER A 133 -15.73 11.62 -10.12
N GLU A 134 -16.04 12.63 -10.93
CA GLU A 134 -15.17 13.06 -12.04
C GLU A 134 -13.78 13.49 -11.54
N ARG A 135 -13.71 14.24 -10.43
CA ARG A 135 -12.43 14.59 -9.80
C ARG A 135 -11.65 13.36 -9.36
N ILE A 136 -12.31 12.42 -8.67
CA ILE A 136 -11.68 11.19 -8.17
C ILE A 136 -11.17 10.33 -9.32
N ASP A 137 -11.95 10.18 -10.39
CA ASP A 137 -11.59 9.42 -11.58
C ASP A 137 -10.39 10.03 -12.31
N SER A 138 -10.35 11.35 -12.41
CA SER A 138 -9.21 12.08 -12.97
C SER A 138 -7.93 11.84 -12.15
N LEU A 139 -8.01 11.95 -10.82
CA LEU A 139 -6.88 11.71 -9.92
C LEU A 139 -6.42 10.24 -9.98
N ARG A 140 -7.36 9.31 -10.00
CA ARG A 140 -7.07 7.88 -10.12
C ARG A 140 -6.31 7.57 -11.40
N SER A 141 -6.79 8.08 -12.56
CA SER A 141 -6.12 7.92 -13.85
C SER A 141 -4.72 8.54 -13.84
N HIS A 142 -4.59 9.76 -13.32
CA HIS A 142 -3.30 10.46 -13.21
C HIS A 142 -2.27 9.66 -12.40
N TYR A 143 -2.63 9.18 -11.22
CA TYR A 143 -1.69 8.43 -10.38
C TYR A 143 -1.40 7.01 -10.91
N LEU A 144 -2.34 6.41 -11.64
CA LEU A 144 -2.08 5.15 -12.35
C LEU A 144 -0.99 5.34 -13.42
N ASP A 145 -1.07 6.38 -14.22
CA ASP A 145 -0.05 6.69 -15.24
C ASP A 145 1.33 6.98 -14.62
N ILE A 146 1.36 7.67 -13.48
CA ILE A 146 2.60 7.88 -12.73
C ILE A 146 3.15 6.55 -12.20
N ALA A 147 2.32 5.70 -11.60
CA ALA A 147 2.74 4.40 -11.09
C ALA A 147 3.32 3.52 -12.20
N ILE A 148 2.68 3.46 -13.38
CA ILE A 148 3.17 2.72 -14.56
C ILE A 148 4.55 3.25 -14.99
N ARG A 149 4.76 4.58 -14.97
CA ARG A 149 6.01 5.21 -15.37
C ARG A 149 7.19 4.82 -14.48
N TYR A 150 6.96 4.68 -13.17
CA TYR A 150 7.99 4.39 -12.18
C TYR A 150 8.10 2.90 -11.82
N GLU A 151 7.17 2.06 -12.25
CA GLU A 151 7.30 0.61 -12.11
C GLU A 151 8.27 0.05 -13.15
N LYS A 152 8.99 -1.00 -12.78
CA LYS A 152 9.89 -1.70 -13.69
C LYS A 152 9.09 -2.30 -14.84
N SER A 153 9.40 -1.90 -16.08
CA SER A 153 8.80 -2.48 -17.29
C SER A 153 8.93 -4.00 -17.29
N ASP A 154 7.91 -4.69 -17.77
CA ASP A 154 7.82 -6.15 -17.83
C ASP A 154 7.77 -6.85 -16.46
N SER A 155 7.68 -6.12 -15.35
CA SER A 155 7.39 -6.72 -14.04
C SER A 155 5.94 -7.24 -13.98
N PRO A 156 5.63 -8.21 -13.10
CA PRO A 156 4.25 -8.63 -12.89
C PRO A 156 3.32 -7.48 -12.49
N ASN A 157 3.80 -6.56 -11.64
CA ASN A 157 3.06 -5.37 -11.23
C ASN A 157 2.80 -4.43 -12.42
N TRP A 158 3.79 -4.22 -13.28
CA TRP A 158 3.64 -3.37 -14.47
C TRP A 158 2.53 -3.91 -15.38
N TYR A 159 2.52 -5.21 -15.66
CA TYR A 159 1.46 -5.84 -16.45
C TYR A 159 0.08 -5.70 -15.80
N TYR A 160 0.00 -5.85 -14.48
CA TYR A 160 -1.24 -5.63 -13.75
C TYR A 160 -1.75 -4.20 -13.91
N LEU A 161 -0.87 -3.20 -13.73
CA LEU A 161 -1.23 -1.79 -13.89
C LEU A 161 -1.63 -1.44 -15.33
N MET A 162 -1.02 -2.07 -16.34
CA MET A 162 -1.43 -1.93 -17.74
C MET A 162 -2.84 -2.49 -17.98
N GLY A 163 -3.21 -3.57 -17.30
CA GLY A 163 -4.58 -4.09 -17.29
C GLY A 163 -5.56 -3.11 -16.66
N GLU A 164 -5.23 -2.57 -15.50
CA GLU A 164 -6.04 -1.51 -14.83
C GLU A 164 -6.22 -0.29 -15.75
N ARG A 165 -5.15 0.14 -16.43
CA ARG A 165 -5.22 1.26 -17.37
C ARG A 165 -6.13 0.96 -18.55
N ALA A 166 -6.03 -0.23 -19.15
CA ALA A 166 -6.89 -0.65 -20.25
C ALA A 166 -8.37 -0.66 -19.85
N TYR A 167 -8.67 -1.14 -18.64
CA TYR A 167 -10.00 -1.10 -18.05
C TYR A 167 -10.54 0.33 -17.94
N PHE A 168 -9.77 1.26 -17.34
CA PHE A 168 -10.19 2.65 -17.16
C PHE A 168 -10.35 3.43 -18.48
N MET A 169 -9.56 3.10 -19.48
CA MET A 169 -9.65 3.71 -20.81
C MET A 169 -10.80 3.15 -21.65
N GLY A 170 -11.56 2.18 -21.12
CA GLY A 170 -12.65 1.55 -21.86
C GLY A 170 -12.16 0.78 -23.08
N GLU A 171 -10.93 0.24 -23.03
CA GLU A 171 -10.38 -0.58 -24.10
C GLU A 171 -11.17 -1.90 -24.20
N LYS A 172 -10.98 -2.64 -25.30
CA LYS A 172 -11.67 -3.94 -25.48
C LYS A 172 -11.29 -4.89 -24.34
N PRO A 173 -12.27 -5.62 -23.74
CA PRO A 173 -12.01 -6.57 -22.67
C PRO A 173 -10.92 -7.60 -22.99
N THR A 174 -10.77 -7.98 -24.25
CA THR A 174 -9.70 -8.88 -24.70
C THR A 174 -8.30 -8.33 -24.45
N LYS A 175 -8.12 -7.01 -24.57
CA LYS A 175 -6.81 -6.35 -24.34
C LYS A 175 -6.50 -6.24 -22.84
N GLU A 176 -7.50 -5.92 -22.04
CA GLU A 176 -7.41 -5.92 -20.59
C GLU A 176 -6.99 -7.31 -20.07
N LEU A 177 -7.70 -8.36 -20.50
CA LEU A 177 -7.40 -9.75 -20.16
C LEU A 177 -6.00 -10.18 -20.62
N GLU A 178 -5.53 -9.70 -21.76
CA GLU A 178 -4.17 -9.98 -22.23
C GLU A 178 -3.12 -9.51 -21.23
N TRP A 179 -3.27 -8.29 -20.69
CA TRP A 179 -2.37 -7.73 -19.70
C TRP A 179 -2.41 -8.50 -18.38
N TYR A 180 -3.60 -8.79 -17.84
CA TYR A 180 -3.73 -9.56 -16.61
C TYR A 180 -3.18 -10.98 -16.74
N ASN A 181 -3.37 -11.63 -17.88
CA ASN A 181 -2.79 -12.95 -18.12
C ASN A 181 -1.24 -12.90 -18.17
N LYS A 182 -0.65 -11.84 -18.70
CA LYS A 182 0.81 -11.62 -18.64
C LYS A 182 1.28 -11.42 -17.19
N ALA A 183 0.51 -10.70 -16.37
CA ALA A 183 0.79 -10.55 -14.94
C ALA A 183 0.75 -11.90 -14.22
N LEU A 184 -0.32 -12.68 -14.38
CA LEU A 184 -0.49 -14.00 -13.74
C LEU A 184 0.63 -14.97 -14.08
N LYS A 185 1.05 -15.01 -15.34
CA LYS A 185 2.15 -15.90 -15.79
C LYS A 185 3.48 -15.61 -15.08
N ARG A 186 3.63 -14.43 -14.45
CA ARG A 186 4.88 -13.96 -13.85
C ARG A 186 4.83 -13.78 -12.33
N CYS A 187 3.64 -13.66 -11.72
CA CYS A 187 3.52 -13.35 -10.28
C CYS A 187 3.47 -14.58 -9.37
N GLY A 188 3.56 -15.80 -9.92
CA GLY A 188 3.37 -17.03 -9.16
C GLY A 188 1.88 -17.33 -8.90
N THR A 189 1.60 -18.31 -8.05
CA THR A 189 0.24 -18.83 -7.79
C THR A 189 -0.33 -18.41 -6.43
N TYR A 190 0.29 -17.47 -5.74
CA TYR A 190 -0.14 -16.98 -4.42
C TYR A 190 0.36 -15.55 -4.19
N GLY A 191 -0.18 -14.92 -3.16
CA GLY A 191 0.19 -13.58 -2.74
C GLY A 191 -0.78 -12.50 -3.25
N ARG A 192 -0.52 -11.26 -2.82
CA ARG A 192 -1.44 -10.14 -3.05
C ARG A 192 -1.67 -9.87 -4.55
N LEU A 193 -0.62 -9.82 -5.34
CA LEU A 193 -0.72 -9.51 -6.77
C LEU A 193 -1.51 -10.59 -7.52
N TYR A 194 -1.28 -11.87 -7.18
CA TYR A 194 -2.06 -12.97 -7.73
C TYR A 194 -3.56 -12.80 -7.45
N SER A 195 -3.91 -12.55 -6.17
CA SER A 195 -5.29 -12.34 -5.75
C SER A 195 -5.93 -11.12 -6.42
N GLN A 196 -5.22 -10.00 -6.49
CA GLN A 196 -5.69 -8.78 -7.16
C GLN A 196 -5.94 -9.02 -8.65
N THR A 197 -5.00 -9.69 -9.34
CA THR A 197 -5.11 -9.96 -10.77
C THR A 197 -6.23 -10.95 -11.07
N THR A 198 -6.39 -12.00 -10.27
CA THR A 198 -7.49 -12.97 -10.40
C THR A 198 -8.84 -12.29 -10.20
N PHE A 199 -8.95 -11.42 -9.20
CA PHE A 199 -10.16 -10.63 -8.96
C PHE A 199 -10.47 -9.69 -10.13
N ALA A 200 -9.45 -9.02 -10.68
CA ALA A 200 -9.62 -8.13 -11.82
C ALA A 200 -10.11 -8.85 -13.08
N ILE A 201 -9.70 -10.10 -13.30
CA ILE A 201 -10.18 -10.93 -14.42
C ILE A 201 -11.66 -11.37 -14.21
N ALA A 202 -12.09 -11.51 -12.95
CA ALA A 202 -13.42 -12.02 -12.61
C ALA A 202 -14.52 -10.94 -12.56
N ARG A 203 -14.17 -9.66 -12.63
CA ARG A 203 -15.11 -8.52 -12.65
C ARG A 203 -15.63 -8.24 -14.06
#